data_25da422dbb8b31040c117e0327da1859
#
_entry.id   25da422dbb8b31040c117e0327da1859
#
_cell.length_a   1.000
_cell.length_b   1.000
_cell.length_c   1.000
_cell.angle_alpha   90.00
_cell.angle_beta   90.00
_cell.angle_gamma   90.00
#
_symmetry.space_group_name_H-M   'P 1'
#
loop_
_entity.id
_entity.type
_entity.pdbx_description
1 polymer ?
#
loop_
_entity_poly.entity_id
_entity_poly.type
_entity_poly.pdbx_seq_one_letter_code
_entity_poly.pdbx_strand_id
1 'polypeptide(L)'
;MLIGLFPELDAPGGVQRAGRHLAAVLTEFAGSRGLECRILSLNDKAELKRLNVTGRDIVFTGSERAKGNFLAAALKTARRAAAKGKKAPKLVVAGHPNLAPVVRAMRLITPRLKTIVCTHGVEVWQPLPRVRRNALQKADLVLAPSRYTAEHVSADQGVDSGKVRVLPWALDPQFEALAVHAAKSALPARFPQGQVVLTVGRWRADERYKGMDTLITALPRLLPRWPELQLVAVGDGDDRAWLEDLAEETGVDRHVHFLSGLSYAELAACYGHCEFFALPSRGEGFGLVYLEAMACGKPVIGGAHGGAPEVIEDGKTGYVVPHGDAAQLATAMETLLDDATLRAEMGRRGKQRVENEFKFSVFAKSFRRMLRELCES
;
A
#
# COMPACT_ATOMS: atom_id res chain seq x y z
N MET A 1 14.40 5.68 -23.60
CA MET A 1 14.93 4.98 -22.40
C MET A 1 14.05 5.32 -21.22
N LEU A 2 13.60 4.32 -20.49
CA LEU A 2 12.81 4.50 -19.27
C LEU A 2 13.62 4.08 -18.05
N ILE A 3 13.43 4.76 -16.93
CA ILE A 3 14.22 4.56 -15.72
C ILE A 3 13.25 4.44 -14.52
N GLY A 4 13.41 3.40 -13.73
CA GLY A 4 12.71 3.23 -12.44
C GLY A 4 13.70 3.41 -11.29
N LEU A 5 13.34 4.22 -10.31
CA LEU A 5 14.07 4.41 -9.06
C LEU A 5 13.15 4.03 -7.90
N PHE A 6 13.52 3.05 -7.11
CA PHE A 6 12.71 2.56 -6.00
C PHE A 6 13.51 2.52 -4.70
N PRO A 7 12.86 2.75 -3.54
CA PRO A 7 13.55 2.57 -2.26
C PRO A 7 13.94 1.10 -2.03
N GLU A 8 13.03 0.18 -2.37
CA GLU A 8 13.19 -1.26 -2.18
C GLU A 8 12.12 -2.01 -2.97
N LEU A 9 12.42 -3.18 -3.50
CA LEU A 9 11.51 -3.99 -4.30
C LEU A 9 11.32 -5.41 -3.75
N ASP A 10 12.36 -5.99 -3.14
CA ASP A 10 12.39 -7.40 -2.73
C ASP A 10 11.72 -7.65 -1.35
N ALA A 11 11.64 -6.65 -0.49
CA ALA A 11 11.05 -6.77 0.84
C ALA A 11 9.50 -6.79 0.82
N PRO A 12 8.85 -7.35 1.87
CA PRO A 12 7.42 -7.21 2.07
C PRO A 12 7.03 -5.77 2.41
N GLY A 13 5.79 -5.38 2.15
CA GLY A 13 5.22 -4.08 2.51
C GLY A 13 4.45 -3.41 1.39
N GLY A 14 3.58 -2.45 1.76
CA GLY A 14 2.71 -1.76 0.81
C GLY A 14 3.46 -0.90 -0.21
N VAL A 15 4.49 -0.17 0.24
CA VAL A 15 5.34 0.67 -0.63
C VAL A 15 6.11 -0.21 -1.62
N GLN A 16 6.64 -1.34 -1.18
CA GLN A 16 7.37 -2.29 -2.00
C GLN A 16 6.44 -2.94 -3.04
N ARG A 17 5.22 -3.32 -2.65
CA ARG A 17 4.21 -3.85 -3.60
C ARG A 17 3.85 -2.82 -4.68
N ALA A 18 3.54 -1.59 -4.28
CA ALA A 18 3.29 -0.51 -5.23
C ALA A 18 4.50 -0.28 -6.16
N GLY A 19 5.71 -0.32 -5.62
CA GLY A 19 6.98 -0.24 -6.38
C GLY A 19 7.10 -1.36 -7.41
N ARG A 20 6.80 -2.62 -7.03
CA ARG A 20 6.79 -3.76 -7.96
C ARG A 20 5.78 -3.59 -9.09
N HIS A 21 4.57 -3.12 -8.78
CA HIS A 21 3.54 -2.87 -9.79
C HIS A 21 3.96 -1.78 -10.77
N LEU A 22 4.50 -0.67 -10.27
CA LEU A 22 5.05 0.41 -11.11
C LEU A 22 6.18 -0.09 -12.01
N ALA A 23 7.12 -0.86 -11.45
CA ALA A 23 8.26 -1.41 -12.17
C ALA A 23 7.82 -2.40 -13.26
N ALA A 24 6.82 -3.26 -12.97
CA ALA A 24 6.27 -4.20 -13.95
C ALA A 24 5.66 -3.48 -15.15
N VAL A 25 4.79 -2.49 -14.88
CA VAL A 25 4.17 -1.72 -15.96
C VAL A 25 5.20 -0.90 -16.74
N LEU A 26 6.19 -0.33 -16.07
CA LEU A 26 7.27 0.45 -16.73
C LEU A 26 8.11 -0.45 -17.66
N THR A 27 8.47 -1.64 -17.21
CA THR A 27 9.22 -2.63 -18.00
C THR A 27 8.42 -3.09 -19.22
N GLU A 28 7.14 -3.40 -19.03
CA GLU A 28 6.24 -3.78 -20.13
C GLU A 28 6.07 -2.66 -21.16
N PHE A 29 5.81 -1.45 -20.70
CA PHE A 29 5.63 -0.30 -21.56
C PHE A 29 6.91 0.01 -22.37
N ALA A 30 8.09 -0.14 -21.76
CA ALA A 30 9.35 -0.01 -22.46
C ALA A 30 9.52 -1.10 -23.54
N GLY A 31 9.30 -2.37 -23.20
CA GLY A 31 9.42 -3.51 -24.11
C GLY A 31 8.49 -3.38 -25.31
N SER A 32 7.23 -3.00 -25.12
CA SER A 32 6.24 -2.82 -26.20
C SER A 32 6.61 -1.70 -27.20
N ARG A 33 7.56 -0.83 -26.84
CA ARG A 33 8.03 0.28 -27.66
C ARG A 33 9.49 0.15 -28.11
N GLY A 34 10.12 -1.01 -27.88
CA GLY A 34 11.54 -1.22 -28.18
C GLY A 34 12.48 -0.30 -27.39
N LEU A 35 12.06 0.18 -26.22
CA LEU A 35 12.83 1.08 -25.38
C LEU A 35 13.61 0.30 -24.32
N GLU A 36 14.83 0.74 -24.04
CA GLU A 36 15.60 0.24 -22.89
C GLU A 36 14.91 0.69 -21.58
N CYS A 37 14.75 -0.26 -20.65
CA CYS A 37 14.30 0.01 -19.29
C CYS A 37 15.42 -0.32 -18.31
N ARG A 38 15.66 0.56 -17.33
CA ARG A 38 16.58 0.33 -16.22
C ARG A 38 15.91 0.60 -14.91
N ILE A 39 15.98 -0.37 -14.01
CA ILE A 39 15.42 -0.26 -12.67
C ILE A 39 16.55 -0.33 -11.65
N LEU A 40 16.57 0.66 -10.76
CA LEU A 40 17.54 0.77 -9.67
C LEU A 40 16.78 0.78 -8.34
N SER A 41 17.29 0.07 -7.36
CA SER A 41 16.79 0.04 -6.00
C SER A 41 17.87 0.49 -5.00
N LEU A 42 17.45 1.27 -4.00
CA LEU A 42 18.39 1.81 -3.00
C LEU A 42 18.75 0.79 -1.95
N ASN A 43 17.77 0.09 -1.38
CA ASN A 43 17.93 -0.72 -0.17
C ASN A 43 18.18 -2.20 -0.43
N ASP A 44 17.82 -2.70 -1.61
CA ASP A 44 18.07 -4.10 -1.99
C ASP A 44 19.58 -4.38 -2.11
N LYS A 45 19.99 -5.65 -1.96
CA LYS A 45 21.39 -6.09 -2.06
C LYS A 45 22.05 -5.58 -3.34
N ALA A 46 23.35 -5.26 -3.28
CA ALA A 46 24.14 -4.67 -4.37
C ALA A 46 24.45 -5.69 -5.49
N GLU A 47 23.41 -6.27 -6.06
CA GLU A 47 23.49 -7.27 -7.12
C GLU A 47 22.40 -7.06 -8.17
N LEU A 48 22.54 -7.72 -9.33
CA LEU A 48 21.48 -7.80 -10.32
C LEU A 48 20.46 -8.86 -9.87
N LYS A 49 19.25 -8.41 -9.59
CA LYS A 49 18.14 -9.29 -9.17
C LYS A 49 17.07 -9.39 -10.23
N ARG A 50 16.35 -10.50 -10.17
CA ARG A 50 15.17 -10.76 -10.97
C ARG A 50 14.01 -11.11 -10.04
N LEU A 51 12.89 -10.41 -10.19
CA LEU A 51 11.63 -10.72 -9.51
C LEU A 51 10.56 -10.99 -10.56
N ASN A 52 9.81 -12.07 -10.38
CA ASN A 52 8.60 -12.28 -11.17
C ASN A 52 7.45 -11.50 -10.53
N VAL A 53 6.90 -10.57 -11.28
CA VAL A 53 5.74 -9.77 -10.87
C VAL A 53 4.68 -9.92 -11.93
N THR A 54 3.54 -10.49 -11.57
CA THR A 54 2.41 -10.67 -12.49
C THR A 54 2.74 -11.50 -13.75
N GLY A 55 3.58 -12.52 -13.60
CA GLY A 55 4.05 -13.34 -14.72
C GLY A 55 5.14 -12.69 -15.58
N ARG A 56 5.72 -11.59 -15.14
CA ARG A 56 6.80 -10.84 -15.84
C ARG A 56 8.02 -10.68 -14.98
N ASP A 57 9.16 -10.85 -15.60
CA ASP A 57 10.44 -10.64 -14.94
C ASP A 57 10.82 -9.16 -14.93
N ILE A 58 10.95 -8.61 -13.75
CA ILE A 58 11.57 -7.32 -13.51
C ILE A 58 13.04 -7.56 -13.16
N VAL A 59 13.93 -6.97 -13.94
CA VAL A 59 15.38 -7.01 -13.68
C VAL A 59 15.79 -5.67 -13.10
N PHE A 60 16.42 -5.67 -11.92
CA PHE A 60 16.85 -4.44 -11.25
C PHE A 60 18.20 -4.62 -10.56
N THR A 61 18.87 -3.50 -10.29
CA THR A 61 20.16 -3.46 -9.58
C THR A 61 19.95 -2.78 -8.23
N GLY A 62 20.28 -3.47 -7.14
CA GLY A 62 20.29 -2.93 -5.79
C GLY A 62 21.54 -2.11 -5.49
N SER A 63 21.51 -1.38 -4.38
CA SER A 63 22.64 -0.54 -3.92
C SER A 63 22.96 -0.73 -2.44
N GLU A 64 22.32 -1.70 -1.75
CA GLU A 64 22.56 -2.08 -0.36
C GLU A 64 22.61 -0.89 0.62
N ARG A 65 21.64 0.02 0.49
CA ARG A 65 21.56 1.29 1.26
C ARG A 65 22.71 2.28 0.99
N ALA A 66 23.65 1.98 0.09
CA ALA A 66 24.76 2.86 -0.26
C ALA A 66 24.28 4.04 -1.13
N LYS A 67 23.84 5.12 -0.49
CA LYS A 67 23.25 6.31 -1.16
C LYS A 67 24.15 6.89 -2.24
N GLY A 68 25.48 6.90 -2.01
CA GLY A 68 26.48 7.37 -2.98
C GLY A 68 26.51 6.50 -4.25
N ASN A 69 26.51 5.17 -4.08
CA ASN A 69 26.49 4.21 -5.19
C ASN A 69 25.18 4.31 -5.99
N PHE A 70 24.05 4.42 -5.29
CA PHE A 70 22.74 4.62 -5.91
C PHE A 70 22.70 5.90 -6.74
N LEU A 71 23.16 7.02 -6.17
CA LEU A 71 23.23 8.29 -6.88
C LEU A 71 24.15 8.20 -8.11
N ALA A 72 25.34 7.61 -7.96
CA ALA A 72 26.29 7.43 -9.07
C ALA A 72 25.67 6.57 -10.20
N ALA A 73 25.00 5.47 -9.86
CA ALA A 73 24.29 4.62 -10.82
C ALA A 73 23.16 5.37 -11.54
N ALA A 74 22.37 6.17 -10.81
CA ALA A 74 21.30 7.00 -11.37
C ALA A 74 21.86 8.06 -12.34
N LEU A 75 22.92 8.79 -11.95
CA LEU A 75 23.56 9.79 -12.81
C LEU A 75 24.24 9.17 -14.04
N LYS A 76 24.88 8.00 -13.90
CA LYS A 76 25.42 7.23 -15.04
C LYS A 76 24.30 6.84 -16.01
N THR A 77 23.15 6.43 -15.47
CA THR A 77 21.98 6.08 -16.29
C THR A 77 21.39 7.31 -16.98
N ALA A 78 21.35 8.48 -16.31
CA ALA A 78 20.95 9.73 -16.92
C ALA A 78 21.86 10.16 -18.07
N ARG A 79 23.20 10.03 -17.91
CA ARG A 79 24.18 10.30 -19.00
C ARG A 79 23.94 9.38 -20.19
N ARG A 80 23.69 8.09 -19.99
CA ARG A 80 23.34 7.15 -21.07
C ARG A 80 22.03 7.56 -21.77
N ALA A 81 21.01 8.01 -21.01
CA ALA A 81 19.79 8.52 -21.59
C ALA A 81 20.05 9.79 -22.41
N ALA A 82 20.93 10.71 -21.97
CA ALA A 82 21.31 11.91 -22.70
C ALA A 82 21.95 11.59 -24.05
N ALA A 83 22.79 10.55 -24.11
CA ALA A 83 23.48 10.11 -25.34
C ALA A 83 22.54 9.51 -26.38
N LYS A 84 21.35 9.01 -26.00
CA LYS A 84 20.31 8.56 -26.94
C LYS A 84 19.70 9.75 -27.65
N GLY A 85 19.54 9.68 -28.96
CA GLY A 85 19.09 10.78 -29.84
C GLY A 85 17.98 11.68 -29.27
N LYS A 86 17.89 12.92 -29.76
CA LYS A 86 16.99 13.95 -29.23
C LYS A 86 15.50 13.56 -29.28
N LYS A 87 15.09 12.71 -30.22
CA LYS A 87 13.70 12.27 -30.42
C LYS A 87 13.30 11.06 -29.55
N ALA A 88 14.25 10.35 -28.94
CA ALA A 88 13.92 9.19 -28.11
C ALA A 88 13.29 9.63 -26.78
N PRO A 89 12.13 9.06 -26.37
CA PRO A 89 11.50 9.38 -25.10
C PRO A 89 12.43 9.02 -23.92
N LYS A 90 12.49 9.92 -22.95
CA LYS A 90 13.33 9.81 -21.75
C LYS A 90 12.47 10.12 -20.55
N LEU A 91 12.26 9.12 -19.70
CA LEU A 91 11.38 9.27 -18.54
C LEU A 91 11.98 8.52 -17.34
N VAL A 92 11.87 9.14 -16.17
CA VAL A 92 12.19 8.53 -14.88
C VAL A 92 10.96 8.50 -13.99
N VAL A 93 10.73 7.35 -13.37
CA VAL A 93 9.71 7.13 -12.33
C VAL A 93 10.42 6.90 -11.01
N ALA A 94 10.23 7.79 -10.04
CA ALA A 94 10.65 7.59 -8.65
C ALA A 94 9.48 7.03 -7.84
N GLY A 95 9.64 5.84 -7.32
CA GLY A 95 8.62 5.13 -6.53
C GLY A 95 8.43 5.67 -5.11
N HIS A 96 9.07 6.80 -4.74
CA HIS A 96 8.90 7.42 -3.41
C HIS A 96 9.43 8.86 -3.42
N PRO A 97 8.81 9.82 -2.69
CA PRO A 97 9.23 11.24 -2.69
C PRO A 97 10.64 11.46 -2.13
N ASN A 98 11.17 10.55 -1.31
CA ASN A 98 12.55 10.62 -0.84
C ASN A 98 13.59 10.52 -1.97
N LEU A 99 13.20 10.01 -3.13
CA LEU A 99 14.05 9.89 -4.32
C LEU A 99 13.93 11.12 -5.27
N ALA A 100 13.01 12.05 -4.99
CA ALA A 100 12.84 13.25 -5.82
C ALA A 100 14.12 14.09 -5.99
N PRO A 101 15.01 14.27 -4.98
CA PRO A 101 16.28 14.95 -5.17
C PRO A 101 17.21 14.26 -6.19
N VAL A 102 17.21 12.93 -6.24
CA VAL A 102 17.99 12.15 -7.23
C VAL A 102 17.43 12.40 -8.63
N VAL A 103 16.11 12.36 -8.80
CA VAL A 103 15.43 12.67 -10.06
C VAL A 103 15.79 14.08 -10.55
N ARG A 104 15.79 15.07 -9.64
CA ARG A 104 16.20 16.43 -9.95
C ARG A 104 17.65 16.51 -10.43
N ALA A 105 18.57 15.81 -9.75
CA ALA A 105 19.99 15.75 -10.17
C ALA A 105 20.15 15.11 -11.56
N MET A 106 19.39 14.04 -11.86
CA MET A 106 19.38 13.42 -13.18
C MET A 106 18.88 14.39 -14.28
N ARG A 107 17.88 15.22 -13.97
CA ARG A 107 17.36 16.22 -14.91
C ARG A 107 18.36 17.33 -15.23
N LEU A 108 19.26 17.67 -14.30
CA LEU A 108 20.36 18.61 -14.58
C LEU A 108 21.32 18.08 -15.66
N ILE A 109 21.53 16.76 -15.70
CA ILE A 109 22.36 16.09 -16.73
C ILE A 109 21.56 15.88 -18.03
N THR A 110 20.26 15.62 -17.91
CA THR A 110 19.38 15.33 -19.05
C THR A 110 18.16 16.24 -19.01
N PRO A 111 18.27 17.49 -19.48
CA PRO A 111 17.19 18.49 -19.32
C PRO A 111 15.84 18.11 -19.92
N ARG A 112 15.82 17.21 -20.91
CA ARG A 112 14.59 16.68 -21.52
C ARG A 112 14.04 15.43 -20.84
N LEU A 113 14.60 15.04 -19.70
CA LEU A 113 14.12 13.90 -18.92
C LEU A 113 12.77 14.26 -18.29
N LYS A 114 11.70 13.58 -18.69
CA LYS A 114 10.40 13.66 -18.04
C LYS A 114 10.45 12.91 -16.71
N THR A 115 9.69 13.40 -15.73
CA THR A 115 9.84 12.95 -14.35
C THR A 115 8.48 12.67 -13.71
N ILE A 116 8.35 11.47 -13.16
CA ILE A 116 7.21 11.07 -12.30
C ILE A 116 7.75 10.81 -10.90
N VAL A 117 7.07 11.33 -9.88
CA VAL A 117 7.34 10.98 -8.48
C VAL A 117 6.07 10.43 -7.87
N CYS A 118 6.15 9.24 -7.27
CA CYS A 118 5.02 8.61 -6.58
C CYS A 118 5.07 8.93 -5.08
N THR A 119 3.90 9.16 -4.49
CA THR A 119 3.67 9.32 -3.06
C THR A 119 2.79 8.19 -2.55
N HIS A 120 2.81 7.93 -1.23
CA HIS A 120 2.11 6.78 -0.64
C HIS A 120 1.10 7.17 0.45
N GLY A 121 1.26 8.35 1.09
CA GLY A 121 0.34 8.85 2.12
C GLY A 121 1.03 9.70 3.17
N VAL A 122 1.14 9.19 4.39
CA VAL A 122 1.59 9.91 5.60
C VAL A 122 2.90 10.68 5.43
N GLU A 123 3.80 10.22 4.57
CA GLU A 123 5.10 10.84 4.36
C GLU A 123 5.02 12.22 3.66
N VAL A 124 3.86 12.55 3.09
CA VAL A 124 3.61 13.85 2.42
C VAL A 124 2.47 14.66 3.04
N TRP A 125 1.84 14.17 4.12
CA TRP A 125 0.78 14.89 4.83
C TRP A 125 1.31 15.94 5.82
N GLN A 126 2.62 16.01 5.98
CA GLN A 126 3.32 17.08 6.66
C GLN A 126 4.35 17.67 5.72
N PRO A 127 4.71 18.95 5.87
CA PRO A 127 5.68 19.59 5.00
C PRO A 127 7.02 18.85 4.96
N LEU A 128 7.43 18.42 3.78
CA LEU A 128 8.72 17.79 3.54
C LEU A 128 9.88 18.77 3.79
N PRO A 129 11.08 18.28 4.16
CA PRO A 129 12.29 19.10 4.18
C PRO A 129 12.48 19.85 2.84
N ARG A 130 12.94 21.09 2.91
CA ARG A 130 13.02 22.02 1.77
C ARG A 130 13.58 21.40 0.49
N VAL A 131 14.65 20.60 0.60
CA VAL A 131 15.30 19.97 -0.58
C VAL A 131 14.37 18.98 -1.27
N ARG A 132 13.68 18.14 -0.50
CA ARG A 132 12.73 17.14 -1.04
C ARG A 132 11.49 17.81 -1.61
N ARG A 133 10.93 18.80 -0.89
CA ARG A 133 9.78 19.59 -1.33
C ARG A 133 10.06 20.30 -2.65
N ASN A 134 11.16 21.03 -2.75
CA ASN A 134 11.56 21.71 -3.98
C ASN A 134 11.78 20.73 -5.14
N ALA A 135 12.33 19.55 -4.89
CA ALA A 135 12.51 18.54 -5.91
C ALA A 135 11.16 17.96 -6.39
N LEU A 136 10.22 17.73 -5.46
CA LEU A 136 8.87 17.26 -5.75
C LEU A 136 8.08 18.27 -6.59
N GLN A 137 8.13 19.58 -6.25
CA GLN A 137 7.49 20.67 -7.01
C GLN A 137 8.00 20.78 -8.44
N LYS A 138 9.23 20.35 -8.72
CA LYS A 138 9.86 20.39 -10.06
C LYS A 138 9.59 19.12 -10.89
N ALA A 139 8.89 18.13 -10.36
CA ALA A 139 8.45 16.98 -11.13
C ALA A 139 7.45 17.41 -12.23
N ASP A 140 7.42 16.67 -13.34
CA ASP A 140 6.43 16.90 -14.40
C ASP A 140 5.08 16.29 -14.00
N LEU A 141 5.09 15.20 -13.22
CA LEU A 141 3.90 14.54 -12.70
C LEU A 141 4.18 14.00 -11.29
N VAL A 142 3.24 14.19 -10.37
CA VAL A 142 3.23 13.56 -9.05
C VAL A 142 2.01 12.63 -8.95
N LEU A 143 2.24 11.38 -8.59
CA LEU A 143 1.20 10.38 -8.41
C LEU A 143 0.87 10.21 -6.93
N ALA A 144 -0.38 10.26 -6.59
CA ALA A 144 -0.91 10.02 -5.25
C ALA A 144 -1.89 8.83 -5.28
N PRO A 145 -1.91 7.96 -4.25
CA PRO A 145 -2.77 6.77 -4.24
C PRO A 145 -4.25 7.11 -3.97
N SER A 146 -4.54 8.28 -3.44
CA SER A 146 -5.87 8.75 -3.07
C SER A 146 -6.03 10.25 -3.33
N ARG A 147 -7.26 10.73 -3.40
CA ARG A 147 -7.59 12.17 -3.46
C ARG A 147 -7.09 12.89 -2.22
N TYR A 148 -7.31 12.28 -1.05
CA TYR A 148 -6.81 12.80 0.21
C TYR A 148 -5.30 13.09 0.14
N THR A 149 -4.49 12.14 -0.31
CA THR A 149 -3.05 12.34 -0.46
C THR A 149 -2.72 13.36 -1.56
N ALA A 150 -3.48 13.41 -2.66
CA ALA A 150 -3.29 14.40 -3.73
C ALA A 150 -3.53 15.84 -3.25
N GLU A 151 -4.52 16.06 -2.40
CA GLU A 151 -4.82 17.34 -1.76
C GLU A 151 -3.65 17.80 -0.88
N HIS A 152 -3.11 16.91 -0.03
CA HIS A 152 -1.94 17.19 0.79
C HIS A 152 -0.67 17.47 -0.05
N VAL A 153 -0.48 16.74 -1.15
CA VAL A 153 0.62 17.02 -2.10
C VAL A 153 0.51 18.45 -2.66
N SER A 154 -0.69 18.91 -2.96
CA SER A 154 -0.89 20.27 -3.46
C SER A 154 -0.80 21.32 -2.34
N ALA A 155 -1.50 21.12 -1.23
CA ALA A 155 -1.61 22.09 -0.15
C ALA A 155 -0.31 22.19 0.66
N ASP A 156 0.20 21.06 1.19
CA ASP A 156 1.32 21.07 2.15
C ASP A 156 2.68 21.06 1.46
N GLN A 157 2.78 20.43 0.28
CA GLN A 157 4.03 20.40 -0.48
C GLN A 157 4.12 21.52 -1.53
N GLY A 158 3.03 22.25 -1.82
CA GLY A 158 2.98 23.32 -2.80
C GLY A 158 3.24 22.85 -4.23
N VAL A 159 2.83 21.63 -4.56
CA VAL A 159 2.87 21.10 -5.92
C VAL A 159 1.66 21.65 -6.69
N ASP A 160 1.89 22.17 -7.88
CA ASP A 160 0.81 22.59 -8.78
C ASP A 160 -0.19 21.45 -9.01
N SER A 161 -1.47 21.68 -8.68
CA SER A 161 -2.54 20.69 -8.80
C SER A 161 -2.69 20.12 -10.20
N GLY A 162 -2.34 20.91 -11.25
CA GLY A 162 -2.28 20.46 -12.63
C GLY A 162 -1.27 19.33 -12.87
N LYS A 163 -0.28 19.18 -12.00
CA LYS A 163 0.74 18.11 -12.03
C LYS A 163 0.45 16.94 -11.12
N VAL A 164 -0.61 16.97 -10.33
CA VAL A 164 -0.98 15.88 -9.44
C VAL A 164 -2.04 15.01 -10.12
N ARG A 165 -1.85 13.69 -10.08
CA ARG A 165 -2.83 12.72 -10.56
C ARG A 165 -3.03 11.62 -9.53
N VAL A 166 -4.29 11.24 -9.34
CA VAL A 166 -4.64 10.09 -8.49
C VAL A 166 -4.45 8.82 -9.31
N LEU A 167 -3.69 7.89 -8.74
CA LEU A 167 -3.50 6.52 -9.24
C LEU A 167 -3.68 5.56 -8.06
N PRO A 168 -4.88 5.02 -7.84
CA PRO A 168 -5.12 4.04 -6.80
C PRO A 168 -4.19 2.83 -6.93
N TRP A 169 -3.67 2.35 -5.79
CA TRP A 169 -2.89 1.12 -5.80
C TRP A 169 -3.78 -0.09 -6.09
N ALA A 170 -3.18 -1.15 -6.59
CA ALA A 170 -3.91 -2.35 -6.94
C ALA A 170 -3.68 -3.47 -5.94
N LEU A 171 -4.63 -4.39 -5.85
CA LEU A 171 -4.44 -5.69 -5.23
C LEU A 171 -3.31 -6.44 -5.94
N ASP A 172 -2.47 -7.11 -5.15
CA ASP A 172 -1.41 -7.95 -5.69
C ASP A 172 -2.01 -9.17 -6.41
N PRO A 173 -1.69 -9.43 -7.68
CA PRO A 173 -2.23 -10.58 -8.41
C PRO A 173 -1.90 -11.93 -7.80
N GLN A 174 -0.78 -12.06 -7.09
CA GLN A 174 -0.47 -13.27 -6.35
C GLN A 174 -1.47 -13.46 -5.19
N PHE A 175 -1.77 -12.38 -4.46
CA PHE A 175 -2.78 -12.42 -3.42
C PHE A 175 -4.18 -12.64 -3.98
N GLU A 176 -4.53 -12.01 -5.10
CA GLU A 176 -5.80 -12.20 -5.81
C GLU A 176 -6.05 -13.68 -6.12
N ALA A 177 -5.03 -14.38 -6.62
CA ALA A 177 -5.12 -15.81 -6.90
C ALA A 177 -5.36 -16.66 -5.64
N LEU A 178 -4.74 -16.31 -4.51
CA LEU A 178 -4.93 -16.99 -3.22
C LEU A 178 -6.30 -16.69 -2.61
N ALA A 179 -6.82 -15.48 -2.77
CA ALA A 179 -8.10 -15.04 -2.22
C ALA A 179 -9.28 -15.87 -2.75
N VAL A 180 -9.17 -16.44 -3.96
CA VAL A 180 -10.22 -17.31 -4.55
C VAL A 180 -10.51 -18.55 -3.68
N HIS A 181 -9.49 -19.07 -2.99
CA HIS A 181 -9.57 -20.29 -2.18
C HIS A 181 -9.37 -20.03 -0.69
N ALA A 182 -9.28 -18.78 -0.27
CA ALA A 182 -8.93 -18.37 1.08
C ALA A 182 -9.75 -19.08 2.18
N ALA A 183 -11.07 -19.15 2.04
CA ALA A 183 -11.97 -19.81 3.00
C ALA A 183 -11.85 -21.36 3.04
N LYS A 184 -11.07 -21.97 2.15
CA LYS A 184 -10.81 -23.41 2.13
C LYS A 184 -9.34 -23.75 2.40
N SER A 185 -8.50 -22.74 2.55
CA SER A 185 -7.07 -22.91 2.81
C SER A 185 -6.81 -23.25 4.27
N ALA A 186 -5.74 -23.98 4.53
CA ALA A 186 -5.34 -24.34 5.89
C ALA A 186 -4.95 -23.08 6.68
N LEU A 187 -5.49 -22.99 7.88
CA LEU A 187 -5.18 -21.93 8.84
C LEU A 187 -3.81 -22.14 9.50
N PRO A 188 -3.12 -21.07 9.91
CA PRO A 188 -1.95 -21.19 10.78
C PRO A 188 -2.29 -21.94 12.07
N ALA A 189 -1.35 -22.73 12.59
CA ALA A 189 -1.57 -23.58 13.78
C ALA A 189 -2.03 -22.81 15.03
N ARG A 190 -1.71 -21.51 15.12
CA ARG A 190 -2.09 -20.64 16.25
C ARG A 190 -3.34 -19.80 15.99
N PHE A 191 -4.05 -20.04 14.91
CA PHE A 191 -5.30 -19.31 14.64
C PHE A 191 -6.38 -19.80 15.61
N PRO A 192 -7.06 -18.89 16.35
CA PRO A 192 -8.03 -19.30 17.38
C PRO A 192 -9.31 -19.85 16.76
N GLN A 193 -10.05 -20.60 17.56
CA GLN A 193 -11.43 -20.99 17.27
C GLN A 193 -12.38 -19.86 17.68
N GLY A 194 -13.59 -19.83 17.12
CA GLY A 194 -14.63 -18.83 17.44
C GLY A 194 -14.83 -17.80 16.33
N GLN A 195 -15.51 -16.72 16.67
CA GLN A 195 -15.77 -15.60 15.75
C GLN A 195 -14.54 -14.68 15.70
N VAL A 196 -13.90 -14.57 14.55
CA VAL A 196 -12.65 -13.83 14.43
C VAL A 196 -12.84 -12.49 13.76
N VAL A 197 -12.39 -11.42 14.41
CA VAL A 197 -12.09 -10.12 13.79
C VAL A 197 -10.61 -10.10 13.46
N LEU A 198 -10.28 -9.83 12.21
CA LEU A 198 -8.90 -9.79 11.73
C LEU A 198 -8.42 -8.35 11.59
N THR A 199 -7.20 -8.09 12.01
CA THR A 199 -6.45 -6.87 11.67
C THR A 199 -5.06 -7.23 11.18
N VAL A 200 -4.50 -6.45 10.25
CA VAL A 200 -3.19 -6.71 9.65
C VAL A 200 -2.39 -5.42 9.57
N GLY A 201 -1.20 -5.42 10.15
CA GLY A 201 -0.40 -4.20 10.17
C GLY A 201 1.02 -4.42 10.69
N ARG A 202 1.78 -3.33 10.73
CA ARG A 202 3.02 -3.26 11.52
C ARG A 202 2.64 -2.64 12.86
N TRP A 203 3.02 -3.30 13.94
CA TRP A 203 2.72 -2.87 15.30
C TRP A 203 3.92 -2.14 15.88
N ARG A 204 4.13 -0.91 15.41
CA ARG A 204 5.26 -0.07 15.80
C ARG A 204 4.79 1.11 16.64
N ALA A 205 5.61 1.52 17.59
CA ALA A 205 5.30 2.64 18.49
C ALA A 205 5.07 3.97 17.73
N ASP A 206 5.77 4.17 16.60
CA ASP A 206 5.57 5.35 15.75
C ASP A 206 4.37 5.18 14.75
N GLU A 207 3.70 4.02 14.75
CA GLU A 207 2.53 3.71 13.91
C GLU A 207 1.24 3.42 14.72
N ARG A 208 1.14 3.85 15.98
CA ARG A 208 -0.08 3.70 16.81
C ARG A 208 -1.33 4.33 16.18
N TYR A 209 -1.13 5.24 15.23
CA TYR A 209 -2.22 5.79 14.43
C TYR A 209 -3.03 4.72 13.66
N LYS A 210 -2.60 3.47 13.64
CA LYS A 210 -3.33 2.34 13.05
C LYS A 210 -4.55 1.90 13.86
N GLY A 211 -4.62 2.27 15.16
CA GLY A 211 -5.80 2.06 15.99
C GLY A 211 -5.96 0.64 16.51
N MET A 212 -4.86 -0.11 16.68
CA MET A 212 -4.91 -1.43 17.33
C MET A 212 -5.34 -1.32 18.80
N ASP A 213 -4.91 -0.29 19.50
CA ASP A 213 -5.34 0.10 20.83
C ASP A 213 -6.85 0.31 20.89
N THR A 214 -7.42 0.99 19.91
CA THR A 214 -8.86 1.22 19.78
C THR A 214 -9.64 -0.08 19.59
N LEU A 215 -9.07 -1.05 18.84
CA LEU A 215 -9.65 -2.40 18.70
C LEU A 215 -9.66 -3.13 20.02
N ILE A 216 -8.55 -3.15 20.77
CA ILE A 216 -8.46 -3.81 22.09
C ILE A 216 -9.46 -3.19 23.07
N THR A 217 -9.51 -1.86 23.15
CA THR A 217 -10.43 -1.16 24.08
C THR A 217 -11.91 -1.24 23.71
N ALA A 218 -12.24 -1.66 22.48
CA ALA A 218 -13.61 -1.93 22.09
C ALA A 218 -14.13 -3.30 22.55
N LEU A 219 -13.26 -4.30 22.77
CA LEU A 219 -13.64 -5.67 23.07
C LEU A 219 -14.47 -5.84 24.36
N PRO A 220 -14.17 -5.18 25.50
CA PRO A 220 -14.95 -5.33 26.72
C PRO A 220 -16.45 -5.06 26.56
N ARG A 221 -16.83 -4.20 25.64
CA ARG A 221 -18.24 -3.92 25.32
C ARG A 221 -18.91 -5.08 24.56
N LEU A 222 -18.14 -5.82 23.75
CA LEU A 222 -18.62 -6.86 22.85
C LEU A 222 -18.72 -8.25 23.53
N LEU A 223 -17.74 -8.57 24.35
CA LEU A 223 -17.57 -9.90 24.94
C LEU A 223 -18.76 -10.40 25.76
N PRO A 224 -19.53 -9.58 26.52
CA PRO A 224 -20.71 -10.06 27.21
C PRO A 224 -21.76 -10.69 26.30
N ARG A 225 -21.85 -10.24 25.04
CA ARG A 225 -22.80 -10.75 24.05
C ARG A 225 -22.16 -11.81 23.11
N TRP A 226 -20.87 -11.66 22.83
CA TRP A 226 -20.11 -12.58 21.97
C TRP A 226 -18.88 -13.13 22.72
N PRO A 227 -19.07 -14.06 23.69
CA PRO A 227 -17.98 -14.57 24.53
C PRO A 227 -16.92 -15.36 23.75
N GLU A 228 -17.24 -15.84 22.53
CA GLU A 228 -16.32 -16.54 21.64
C GLU A 228 -15.60 -15.61 20.65
N LEU A 229 -15.79 -14.27 20.78
CA LEU A 229 -15.15 -13.31 19.90
C LEU A 229 -13.62 -13.28 20.12
N GLN A 230 -12.87 -13.32 19.02
CA GLN A 230 -11.40 -13.29 19.01
C GLN A 230 -10.91 -12.18 18.11
N LEU A 231 -9.94 -11.42 18.57
CA LEU A 231 -9.21 -10.43 17.77
C LEU A 231 -7.87 -11.03 17.35
N VAL A 232 -7.66 -11.22 16.05
CA VAL A 232 -6.39 -11.71 15.49
C VAL A 232 -5.64 -10.56 14.84
N ALA A 233 -4.49 -10.23 15.39
CA ALA A 233 -3.58 -9.23 14.89
C ALA A 233 -2.41 -9.87 14.15
N VAL A 234 -2.41 -9.78 12.81
CA VAL A 234 -1.32 -10.32 12.00
C VAL A 234 -0.30 -9.22 11.72
N GLY A 235 0.95 -9.51 12.02
CA GLY A 235 2.07 -8.61 11.82
C GLY A 235 3.05 -8.62 12.97
N ASP A 236 4.03 -7.70 12.91
CA ASP A 236 5.09 -7.60 13.92
C ASP A 236 5.49 -6.15 14.12
N GLY A 237 6.17 -5.87 15.24
CA GLY A 237 6.68 -4.54 15.56
C GLY A 237 7.11 -4.41 17.03
N ASP A 238 7.76 -3.30 17.32
CA ASP A 238 8.33 -2.96 18.63
C ASP A 238 7.27 -2.52 19.68
N ASP A 239 6.02 -2.31 19.26
CA ASP A 239 4.91 -1.92 20.12
C ASP A 239 4.07 -3.12 20.61
N ARG A 240 4.45 -4.34 20.21
CA ARG A 240 3.68 -5.55 20.53
C ARG A 240 3.53 -5.75 22.02
N ALA A 241 4.60 -5.62 22.79
CA ALA A 241 4.57 -5.79 24.25
C ALA A 241 3.57 -4.84 24.92
N TRP A 242 3.59 -3.56 24.50
CA TRP A 242 2.63 -2.56 25.01
C TRP A 242 1.17 -2.91 24.66
N LEU A 243 0.93 -3.50 23.48
CA LEU A 243 -0.43 -3.94 23.08
C LEU A 243 -0.87 -5.18 23.88
N GLU A 244 0.05 -6.08 24.21
CA GLU A 244 -0.20 -7.23 25.10
C GLU A 244 -0.53 -6.76 26.53
N ASP A 245 0.25 -5.82 27.08
CA ASP A 245 -0.02 -5.18 28.38
C ASP A 245 -1.40 -4.49 28.39
N LEU A 246 -1.75 -3.75 27.32
CA LEU A 246 -3.05 -3.12 27.20
C LEU A 246 -4.20 -4.14 27.19
N ALA A 247 -4.01 -5.28 26.54
CA ALA A 247 -5.01 -6.37 26.53
C ALA A 247 -5.20 -6.98 27.94
N GLU A 248 -4.12 -7.11 28.71
CA GLU A 248 -4.18 -7.55 30.11
C GLU A 248 -4.89 -6.50 31.01
N GLU A 249 -4.50 -5.24 30.91
CA GLU A 249 -5.11 -4.12 31.66
C GLU A 249 -6.63 -4.00 31.39
N THR A 250 -7.06 -4.27 30.17
CA THR A 250 -8.48 -4.24 29.78
C THR A 250 -9.19 -5.57 30.03
N GLY A 251 -8.49 -6.62 30.50
CA GLY A 251 -9.04 -7.93 30.82
C GLY A 251 -9.48 -8.76 29.61
N VAL A 252 -8.88 -8.50 28.44
CA VAL A 252 -9.23 -9.18 27.18
C VAL A 252 -8.06 -9.97 26.56
N ASP A 253 -7.00 -10.20 27.31
CA ASP A 253 -5.78 -10.90 26.91
C ASP A 253 -6.04 -12.26 26.25
N ARG A 254 -7.02 -13.00 26.75
CA ARG A 254 -7.43 -14.32 26.22
C ARG A 254 -8.13 -14.23 24.86
N HIS A 255 -8.55 -13.05 24.46
CA HIS A 255 -9.29 -12.78 23.22
C HIS A 255 -8.44 -12.09 22.17
N VAL A 256 -7.19 -11.74 22.47
CA VAL A 256 -6.27 -11.04 21.54
C VAL A 256 -5.11 -11.94 21.17
N HIS A 257 -4.95 -12.21 19.89
CA HIS A 257 -3.94 -13.14 19.36
C HIS A 257 -3.02 -12.44 18.36
N PHE A 258 -1.72 -12.44 18.65
CA PHE A 258 -0.71 -11.89 17.75
C PHE A 258 -0.05 -12.99 16.93
N LEU A 259 -0.18 -12.90 15.60
CA LEU A 259 0.45 -13.82 14.64
C LEU A 259 1.48 -13.06 13.78
N SER A 260 2.64 -13.65 13.59
CA SER A 260 3.72 -13.08 12.76
C SER A 260 4.36 -14.13 11.87
N GLY A 261 5.11 -13.70 10.85
CA GLY A 261 5.85 -14.60 9.97
C GLY A 261 4.99 -15.44 9.01
N LEU A 262 3.74 -15.05 8.80
CA LEU A 262 2.83 -15.78 7.91
C LEU A 262 3.24 -15.65 6.43
N SER A 263 3.13 -16.74 5.71
CA SER A 263 3.16 -16.73 4.25
C SER A 263 1.93 -16.03 3.66
N TYR A 264 1.98 -15.66 2.39
CA TYR A 264 0.81 -15.10 1.69
C TYR A 264 -0.40 -16.05 1.69
N ALA A 265 -0.17 -17.36 1.63
CA ALA A 265 -1.23 -18.35 1.66
C ALA A 265 -1.92 -18.40 3.04
N GLU A 266 -1.13 -18.41 4.11
CA GLU A 266 -1.66 -18.37 5.49
C GLU A 266 -2.37 -17.05 5.77
N LEU A 267 -1.82 -15.92 5.31
CA LEU A 267 -2.47 -14.62 5.44
C LEU A 267 -3.83 -14.59 4.71
N ALA A 268 -3.89 -15.11 3.48
CA ALA A 268 -5.14 -15.22 2.75
C ALA A 268 -6.14 -16.14 3.48
N ALA A 269 -5.68 -17.26 4.06
CA ALA A 269 -6.52 -18.12 4.88
C ALA A 269 -7.10 -17.37 6.10
N CYS A 270 -6.29 -16.56 6.80
CA CYS A 270 -6.78 -15.73 7.91
C CYS A 270 -7.90 -14.77 7.45
N TYR A 271 -7.72 -14.08 6.31
CA TYR A 271 -8.78 -13.25 5.73
C TYR A 271 -10.01 -14.08 5.35
N GLY A 272 -9.82 -15.29 4.80
CA GLY A 272 -10.92 -16.16 4.37
C GLY A 272 -11.77 -16.68 5.52
N HIS A 273 -11.21 -16.82 6.73
CA HIS A 273 -11.87 -17.40 7.89
C HIS A 273 -12.34 -16.36 8.93
N CYS A 274 -11.94 -15.08 8.82
CA CYS A 274 -12.48 -14.07 9.74
C CYS A 274 -13.94 -13.73 9.41
N GLU A 275 -14.67 -13.16 10.37
CA GLU A 275 -16.00 -12.60 10.14
C GLU A 275 -15.89 -11.31 9.31
N PHE A 276 -15.02 -10.43 9.71
CA PHE A 276 -14.69 -9.19 9.02
C PHE A 276 -13.28 -8.72 9.37
N PHE A 277 -12.79 -7.78 8.59
CA PHE A 277 -11.51 -7.11 8.81
C PHE A 277 -11.73 -5.73 9.43
N ALA A 278 -10.90 -5.33 10.40
CA ALA A 278 -10.96 -4.02 11.01
C ALA A 278 -9.57 -3.39 11.17
N LEU A 279 -9.41 -2.15 10.71
CA LEU A 279 -8.22 -1.31 10.92
C LEU A 279 -8.66 0.16 11.02
N PRO A 280 -9.07 0.66 12.20
CA PRO A 280 -9.59 2.02 12.39
C PRO A 280 -8.47 3.08 12.38
N SER A 281 -7.65 3.07 11.33
CA SER A 281 -6.44 3.87 11.20
C SER A 281 -6.73 5.33 10.84
N ARG A 282 -5.94 6.26 11.40
CA ARG A 282 -5.90 7.66 10.98
C ARG A 282 -4.91 7.90 9.83
N GLY A 283 -4.04 6.95 9.54
CA GLY A 283 -2.86 7.16 8.71
C GLY A 283 -2.73 6.27 7.48
N GLU A 284 -3.83 5.75 6.91
CA GLU A 284 -3.72 4.96 5.70
C GLU A 284 -3.73 5.84 4.44
N GLY A 285 -2.62 5.82 3.69
CA GLY A 285 -2.53 6.53 2.42
C GLY A 285 -3.48 5.99 1.35
N PHE A 286 -3.77 4.67 1.43
CA PHE A 286 -4.71 3.96 0.57
C PHE A 286 -5.37 2.77 1.28
N GLY A 287 -4.55 1.85 1.85
CA GLY A 287 -5.04 0.70 2.59
C GLY A 287 -5.17 -0.57 1.74
N LEU A 288 -4.04 -1.10 1.26
CA LEU A 288 -4.00 -2.38 0.51
C LEU A 288 -4.62 -3.54 1.30
N VAL A 289 -4.54 -3.51 2.61
CA VAL A 289 -5.12 -4.54 3.50
C VAL A 289 -6.66 -4.60 3.42
N TYR A 290 -7.31 -3.47 3.15
CA TYR A 290 -8.75 -3.46 2.89
C TYR A 290 -9.07 -4.19 1.57
N LEU A 291 -8.24 -3.99 0.53
CA LEU A 291 -8.43 -4.71 -0.74
C LEU A 291 -8.24 -6.21 -0.57
N GLU A 292 -7.30 -6.63 0.28
CA GLU A 292 -7.05 -8.05 0.59
C GLU A 292 -8.27 -8.69 1.27
N ALA A 293 -8.83 -8.02 2.28
CA ALA A 293 -10.04 -8.48 2.95
C ALA A 293 -11.25 -8.54 2.00
N MET A 294 -11.47 -7.47 1.24
CA MET A 294 -12.57 -7.38 0.28
C MET A 294 -12.43 -8.43 -0.85
N ALA A 295 -11.22 -8.73 -1.32
CA ALA A 295 -10.97 -9.79 -2.30
C ALA A 295 -11.33 -11.18 -1.76
N CYS A 296 -11.15 -11.39 -0.45
CA CYS A 296 -11.61 -12.61 0.25
C CYS A 296 -13.13 -12.59 0.56
N GLY A 297 -13.86 -11.58 0.12
CA GLY A 297 -15.30 -11.45 0.33
C GLY A 297 -15.69 -11.05 1.75
N LYS A 298 -14.81 -10.33 2.46
CA LYS A 298 -15.07 -9.86 3.83
C LYS A 298 -15.41 -8.38 3.86
N PRO A 299 -16.42 -7.97 4.67
CA PRO A 299 -16.64 -6.56 4.92
C PRO A 299 -15.49 -5.99 5.74
N VAL A 300 -15.30 -4.68 5.65
CA VAL A 300 -14.16 -4.01 6.27
C VAL A 300 -14.61 -2.83 7.14
N ILE A 301 -13.93 -2.62 8.28
CA ILE A 301 -14.07 -1.42 9.10
C ILE A 301 -12.75 -0.64 8.98
N GLY A 302 -12.82 0.59 8.50
CA GLY A 302 -11.66 1.46 8.34
C GLY A 302 -11.81 2.79 9.07
N GLY A 303 -10.73 3.56 9.15
CA GLY A 303 -10.75 4.89 9.75
C GLY A 303 -11.30 5.96 8.80
N ALA A 304 -11.92 7.00 9.34
CA ALA A 304 -12.51 8.12 8.60
C ALA A 304 -11.49 9.10 7.99
N HIS A 305 -10.19 8.81 8.10
CA HIS A 305 -9.11 9.68 7.64
C HIS A 305 -8.22 8.98 6.60
N GLY A 306 -7.56 9.77 5.77
CA GLY A 306 -6.67 9.25 4.75
C GLY A 306 -7.40 8.67 3.55
N GLY A 307 -6.81 7.64 2.94
CA GLY A 307 -7.34 7.00 1.74
C GLY A 307 -8.40 5.92 1.99
N ALA A 308 -8.63 5.50 3.26
CA ALA A 308 -9.58 4.44 3.57
C ALA A 308 -11.03 4.74 3.10
N PRO A 309 -11.57 5.96 3.26
CA PRO A 309 -12.91 6.31 2.74
C PRO A 309 -13.03 6.28 1.21
N GLU A 310 -11.92 6.27 0.48
CA GLU A 310 -11.93 6.12 -0.97
C GLU A 310 -11.94 4.65 -1.41
N VAL A 311 -11.51 3.75 -0.53
CA VAL A 311 -11.53 2.30 -0.75
C VAL A 311 -12.83 1.70 -0.23
N ILE A 312 -13.29 2.13 0.94
CA ILE A 312 -14.48 1.60 1.62
C ILE A 312 -15.69 2.47 1.25
N GLU A 313 -16.72 1.87 0.69
CA GLU A 313 -18.02 2.52 0.56
C GLU A 313 -18.81 2.30 1.85
N ASP A 314 -18.90 3.37 2.68
CA ASP A 314 -19.56 3.32 3.98
C ASP A 314 -21.02 2.84 3.86
N GLY A 315 -21.40 1.90 4.74
CA GLY A 315 -22.71 1.23 4.73
C GLY A 315 -22.95 0.26 3.56
N LYS A 316 -21.96 0.09 2.61
CA LYS A 316 -22.14 -0.79 1.46
C LYS A 316 -21.11 -1.93 1.39
N THR A 317 -19.83 -1.62 1.59
CA THR A 317 -18.74 -2.61 1.57
C THR A 317 -18.13 -2.80 2.95
N GLY A 318 -18.61 -2.04 3.93
CA GLY A 318 -18.15 -2.01 5.30
C GLY A 318 -18.50 -0.69 5.97
N TYR A 319 -17.76 -0.31 7.00
CA TYR A 319 -17.99 0.91 7.77
C TYR A 319 -16.73 1.77 7.88
N VAL A 320 -16.95 3.08 8.01
CA VAL A 320 -15.89 4.06 8.24
C VAL A 320 -16.13 4.72 9.59
N VAL A 321 -15.16 4.62 10.52
CA VAL A 321 -15.31 5.10 11.91
C VAL A 321 -14.23 6.13 12.25
N PRO A 322 -14.50 7.11 13.14
CA PRO A 322 -13.48 8.02 13.62
C PRO A 322 -12.35 7.27 14.35
N HIS A 323 -11.11 7.68 14.12
CA HIS A 323 -9.96 7.12 14.84
C HIS A 323 -10.05 7.43 16.33
N GLY A 324 -9.76 6.43 17.17
CA GLY A 324 -9.79 6.54 18.64
C GLY A 324 -11.19 6.48 19.25
N ASP A 325 -12.25 6.37 18.45
CA ASP A 325 -13.61 6.21 18.95
C ASP A 325 -13.97 4.72 19.10
N ALA A 326 -13.60 4.14 20.24
CA ALA A 326 -13.89 2.74 20.55
C ALA A 326 -15.41 2.45 20.63
N ALA A 327 -16.24 3.44 20.96
CA ALA A 327 -17.68 3.27 21.06
C ALA A 327 -18.33 3.14 19.68
N GLN A 328 -17.98 4.01 18.73
CA GLN A 328 -18.47 3.88 17.35
C GLN A 328 -17.89 2.64 16.65
N LEU A 329 -16.62 2.31 16.91
CA LEU A 329 -16.01 1.08 16.41
C LEU A 329 -16.78 -0.15 16.92
N ALA A 330 -17.04 -0.24 18.22
CA ALA A 330 -17.82 -1.34 18.80
C ALA A 330 -19.23 -1.42 18.18
N THR A 331 -19.90 -0.30 17.96
CA THR A 331 -21.22 -0.29 17.30
C THR A 331 -21.18 -0.82 15.87
N ALA A 332 -20.15 -0.48 15.09
CA ALA A 332 -19.96 -1.01 13.75
C ALA A 332 -19.65 -2.53 13.80
N MET A 333 -18.84 -2.98 14.77
CA MET A 333 -18.55 -4.39 15.00
C MET A 333 -19.81 -5.16 15.42
N GLU A 334 -20.62 -4.63 16.35
CA GLU A 334 -21.89 -5.19 16.77
C GLU A 334 -22.82 -5.44 15.58
N THR A 335 -22.97 -4.43 14.71
CA THR A 335 -23.80 -4.54 13.51
C THR A 335 -23.35 -5.68 12.60
N LEU A 336 -22.05 -5.82 12.41
CA LEU A 336 -21.52 -6.92 11.60
C LEU A 336 -21.58 -8.27 12.31
N LEU A 337 -21.46 -8.35 13.63
CA LEU A 337 -21.56 -9.61 14.39
C LEU A 337 -23.02 -10.12 14.43
N ASP A 338 -23.99 -9.21 14.52
CA ASP A 338 -25.41 -9.55 14.60
C ASP A 338 -25.98 -10.11 13.30
N ASP A 339 -25.54 -9.60 12.15
CA ASP A 339 -26.18 -9.90 10.87
C ASP A 339 -25.21 -10.57 9.88
N ALA A 340 -25.26 -11.90 9.84
CA ALA A 340 -24.45 -12.71 8.89
C ALA A 340 -24.86 -12.44 7.42
N THR A 341 -26.12 -12.12 7.15
CA THR A 341 -26.60 -11.82 5.80
C THR A 341 -26.01 -10.48 5.33
N LEU A 342 -26.03 -9.48 6.19
CA LEU A 342 -25.40 -8.18 5.91
C LEU A 342 -23.90 -8.33 5.69
N ARG A 343 -23.20 -9.13 6.54
CA ARG A 343 -21.78 -9.42 6.35
C ARG A 343 -21.49 -10.02 4.98
N ALA A 344 -22.26 -11.04 4.60
CA ALA A 344 -22.09 -11.72 3.31
C ALA A 344 -22.33 -10.76 2.14
N GLU A 345 -23.37 -9.92 2.21
CA GLU A 345 -23.69 -8.97 1.16
C GLU A 345 -22.65 -7.85 1.03
N MET A 346 -22.21 -7.26 2.15
CA MET A 346 -21.13 -6.26 2.14
C MET A 346 -19.82 -6.86 1.59
N GLY A 347 -19.48 -8.08 2.00
CA GLY A 347 -18.30 -8.78 1.50
C GLY A 347 -18.38 -9.04 0.00
N ARG A 348 -19.53 -9.47 -0.50
CA ARG A 348 -19.77 -9.67 -1.95
C ARG A 348 -19.60 -8.37 -2.73
N ARG A 349 -20.18 -7.25 -2.24
CA ARG A 349 -20.02 -5.92 -2.85
C ARG A 349 -18.55 -5.46 -2.83
N GLY A 350 -17.88 -5.66 -1.70
CA GLY A 350 -16.45 -5.37 -1.56
C GLY A 350 -15.61 -6.11 -2.59
N LYS A 351 -15.83 -7.42 -2.75
CA LYS A 351 -15.15 -8.23 -3.76
C LYS A 351 -15.38 -7.71 -5.17
N GLN A 352 -16.63 -7.42 -5.52
CA GLN A 352 -16.98 -6.88 -6.83
C GLN A 352 -16.31 -5.52 -7.10
N ARG A 353 -16.23 -4.66 -6.07
CA ARG A 353 -15.53 -3.36 -6.16
C ARG A 353 -14.05 -3.56 -6.45
N VAL A 354 -13.37 -4.48 -5.74
CA VAL A 354 -11.96 -4.81 -6.02
C VAL A 354 -11.79 -5.30 -7.46
N GLU A 355 -12.65 -6.19 -7.93
CA GLU A 355 -12.62 -6.72 -9.29
C GLU A 355 -12.77 -5.62 -10.36
N ASN A 356 -13.61 -4.62 -10.12
CA ASN A 356 -13.90 -3.57 -11.08
C ASN A 356 -12.88 -2.43 -11.06
N GLU A 357 -12.37 -2.05 -9.88
CA GLU A 357 -11.63 -0.80 -9.71
C GLU A 357 -10.17 -0.99 -9.28
N PHE A 358 -9.83 -2.08 -8.57
CA PHE A 358 -8.54 -2.21 -7.90
C PHE A 358 -7.71 -3.42 -8.34
N LYS A 359 -8.08 -4.08 -9.45
CA LYS A 359 -7.22 -5.10 -10.06
C LYS A 359 -5.96 -4.48 -10.68
N PHE A 360 -4.89 -5.27 -10.70
CA PHE A 360 -3.65 -4.87 -11.36
C PHE A 360 -3.86 -4.44 -12.82
N SER A 361 -4.77 -5.06 -13.55
CA SER A 361 -5.09 -4.70 -14.94
C SER A 361 -5.62 -3.28 -15.10
N VAL A 362 -6.47 -2.82 -14.15
CA VAL A 362 -7.03 -1.47 -14.11
C VAL A 362 -5.94 -0.44 -13.80
N PHE A 363 -5.12 -0.72 -12.77
CA PHE A 363 -3.94 0.06 -12.43
C PHE A 363 -2.98 0.19 -13.62
N ALA A 364 -2.62 -0.94 -14.23
CA ALA A 364 -1.69 -0.98 -15.34
C ALA A 364 -2.20 -0.20 -16.56
N LYS A 365 -3.51 -0.27 -16.86
CA LYS A 365 -4.15 0.51 -17.92
C LYS A 365 -4.02 2.02 -17.65
N SER A 366 -4.33 2.44 -16.42
CA SER A 366 -4.28 3.85 -16.01
C SER A 366 -2.85 4.37 -16.03
N PHE A 367 -1.89 3.63 -15.47
CA PHE A 367 -0.50 4.06 -15.44
C PHE A 367 0.13 4.10 -16.86
N ARG A 368 -0.15 3.10 -17.72
CA ARG A 368 0.29 3.13 -19.13
C ARG A 368 -0.22 4.34 -19.90
N ARG A 369 -1.45 4.79 -19.63
CA ARG A 369 -1.98 6.03 -20.22
C ARG A 369 -1.14 7.23 -19.81
N MET A 370 -0.84 7.39 -18.52
CA MET A 370 -0.02 8.51 -18.01
C MET A 370 1.41 8.49 -18.58
N LEU A 371 2.02 7.29 -18.68
CA LEU A 371 3.34 7.14 -19.32
C LEU A 371 3.31 7.56 -20.79
N ARG A 372 2.24 7.23 -21.52
CA ARG A 372 2.07 7.61 -22.92
C ARG A 372 1.98 9.12 -23.07
N GLU A 373 1.10 9.76 -22.31
CA GLU A 373 0.89 11.22 -22.31
C GLU A 373 2.21 11.98 -22.10
N LEU A 374 3.04 11.51 -21.13
CA LEU A 374 4.33 12.16 -20.85
C LEU A 374 5.42 11.84 -21.88
N CYS A 375 5.37 10.69 -22.55
CA CYS A 375 6.35 10.35 -23.58
C CYS A 375 6.08 11.07 -24.92
N GLU A 376 4.85 11.49 -25.15
CA GLU A 376 4.38 12.12 -26.39
C GLU A 376 4.32 13.67 -26.26
N SER A 377 4.36 14.21 -25.05
CA SER A 377 4.52 15.67 -24.76
C SER A 377 6.00 16.09 -24.80
#